data_54ec8cbbaf1f99d909d06fb27332a7fc
#
_entry.id   54ec8cbbaf1f99d909d06fb27332a7fc
#
_cell.length_a   1.000
_cell.length_b   1.000
_cell.length_c   1.000
_cell.angle_alpha   90.00
_cell.angle_beta   90.00
_cell.angle_gamma   90.00
#
_symmetry.space_group_name_H-M   'P 1'
#
loop_
_entity.id
_entity.type
_entity.pdbx_description
1 polymer ?
#
loop_
_entity_poly.entity_id
_entity_poly.type
_entity_poly.pdbx_seq_one_letter_code
_entity_poly.pdbx_strand_id
1 'polypeptide(L)'
;MTNDMPDAFPPGRSIFRRIPIALGAISVGCAIGFAGVYGITGLKRAALADAPCASAVELSKKIAPLAKGEVAALAMATKPLQMPDLTFTDGNGQPKKLSDWKGRTVLLNLWATWCVPCRKEMPALDNLQGKLGGEKFAVVAVNIDTRNPEKPKAFLQDGNLTRLGYYTDSKAKVFQDLKSIGLALGMPTSVLIDGQGCEIGNIAGPAEWDSEDALKLINAATAG
;
A
#
# COMPACT_ATOMS: atom_id res chain seq x y z
N MET A 1 -3.39 -10.28 79.38
CA MET A 1 -3.67 -11.61 79.93
C MET A 1 -3.23 -12.58 78.90
N THR A 2 -2.11 -13.19 79.25
CA THR A 2 -1.54 -14.54 79.00
C THR A 2 -1.32 -14.89 77.52
N ASN A 3 -0.07 -14.78 77.06
CA ASN A 3 0.99 -15.76 77.12
C ASN A 3 0.52 -17.17 76.74
N ASP A 4 1.01 -17.67 75.63
CA ASP A 4 1.80 -18.89 75.65
C ASP A 4 2.42 -19.15 74.23
N MET A 5 3.73 -19.17 74.22
CA MET A 5 4.59 -19.86 73.27
C MET A 5 4.77 -21.30 73.78
N PRO A 6 4.96 -22.26 72.89
CA PRO A 6 6.08 -23.14 73.13
C PRO A 6 6.98 -23.39 71.92
N ASP A 7 8.23 -23.48 72.29
CA ASP A 7 9.38 -23.95 71.54
C ASP A 7 9.22 -25.35 70.97
N ALA A 8 9.94 -25.64 69.88
CA ALA A 8 10.97 -26.68 69.78
C ALA A 8 11.38 -26.96 68.35
N PHE A 9 12.59 -26.60 67.99
CA PHE A 9 13.31 -27.17 66.84
C PHE A 9 13.93 -28.52 67.20
N PRO A 10 13.88 -29.53 66.38
CA PRO A 10 14.78 -30.69 66.45
C PRO A 10 15.95 -30.54 65.47
N PRO A 11 17.11 -31.17 65.77
CA PRO A 11 18.39 -30.90 65.12
C PRO A 11 18.57 -31.66 63.78
N GLY A 12 19.49 -31.13 63.02
CA GLY A 12 19.89 -31.51 61.69
C GLY A 12 20.21 -32.95 61.39
N ARG A 13 19.92 -33.31 60.16
CA ARG A 13 20.56 -34.43 59.48
C ARG A 13 21.16 -33.98 58.17
N SER A 14 22.49 -33.97 58.16
CA SER A 14 23.32 -33.86 56.97
C SER A 14 23.05 -34.98 55.98
N ILE A 15 22.66 -34.65 54.74
CA ILE A 15 22.74 -35.58 53.63
C ILE A 15 23.48 -34.87 52.48
N PHE A 16 24.78 -34.88 52.58
CA PHE A 16 25.65 -34.88 51.42
C PHE A 16 25.55 -36.22 50.75
N ARG A 17 24.81 -36.35 49.62
CA ARG A 17 25.15 -37.36 48.64
C ARG A 17 24.32 -37.16 47.35
N ARG A 18 25.05 -37.02 46.24
CA ARG A 18 24.63 -37.23 44.83
C ARG A 18 24.02 -36.07 44.11
N ILE A 19 24.91 -35.22 43.62
CA ILE A 19 24.72 -34.52 42.34
C ILE A 19 25.85 -35.07 41.46
N PRO A 20 25.54 -35.90 40.49
CA PRO A 20 25.79 -35.53 39.14
C PRO A 20 24.82 -36.21 38.15
N ILE A 21 23.88 -35.52 37.58
CA ILE A 21 23.17 -35.87 36.33
C ILE A 21 22.16 -34.71 36.00
N ALA A 22 22.60 -33.47 36.07
CA ALA A 22 21.72 -32.38 35.66
C ALA A 22 22.34 -31.41 34.63
N LEU A 23 23.60 -31.62 34.22
CA LEU A 23 24.30 -30.73 33.28
C LEU A 23 24.12 -31.13 31.78
N GLY A 24 23.62 -32.35 31.50
CA GLY A 24 23.40 -32.83 30.14
C GLY A 24 22.03 -32.44 29.54
N ALA A 25 21.03 -32.18 30.38
CA ALA A 25 19.67 -31.92 29.88
C ALA A 25 19.41 -30.46 29.49
N ILE A 26 20.20 -29.52 30.03
CA ILE A 26 20.03 -28.06 29.75
C ILE A 26 20.61 -27.69 28.39
N SER A 27 21.68 -28.33 27.94
CA SER A 27 22.32 -28.04 26.66
C SER A 27 21.48 -28.52 25.45
N VAL A 28 20.73 -29.61 25.58
CA VAL A 28 19.86 -30.11 24.50
C VAL A 28 18.57 -29.30 24.39
N GLY A 29 18.02 -28.82 25.51
CA GLY A 29 16.84 -27.96 25.51
C GLY A 29 17.08 -26.57 24.89
N CYS A 30 18.26 -25.97 25.12
CA CYS A 30 18.62 -24.69 24.48
C CYS A 30 18.85 -24.82 22.97
N ALA A 31 19.46 -25.92 22.50
CA ALA A 31 19.68 -26.15 21.07
C ALA A 31 18.36 -26.35 20.29
N ILE A 32 17.39 -27.06 20.87
CA ILE A 32 16.07 -27.28 20.25
C ILE A 32 15.25 -25.97 20.28
N GLY A 33 15.33 -25.19 21.37
CA GLY A 33 14.66 -23.88 21.47
C GLY A 33 15.21 -22.87 20.47
N PHE A 34 16.53 -22.82 20.29
CA PHE A 34 17.17 -21.93 19.31
C PHE A 34 16.85 -22.32 17.86
N ALA A 35 16.89 -23.61 17.52
CA ALA A 35 16.52 -24.11 16.19
C ALA A 35 15.03 -23.87 15.87
N GLY A 36 14.14 -24.00 16.87
CA GLY A 36 12.72 -23.72 16.71
C GLY A 36 12.40 -22.26 16.44
N VAL A 37 13.04 -21.32 17.18
CA VAL A 37 12.79 -19.88 17.00
C VAL A 37 13.39 -19.37 15.70
N TYR A 38 14.60 -19.81 15.32
CA TYR A 38 15.21 -19.43 14.04
C TYR A 38 14.51 -20.08 12.83
N GLY A 39 14.05 -21.32 12.96
CA GLY A 39 13.31 -22.02 11.91
C GLY A 39 11.95 -21.37 11.63
N ILE A 40 11.20 -21.01 12.67
CA ILE A 40 9.87 -20.38 12.52
C ILE A 40 9.97 -18.95 11.95
N THR A 41 11.00 -18.19 12.33
CA THR A 41 11.23 -16.84 11.77
C THR A 41 11.71 -16.87 10.32
N GLY A 42 12.52 -17.86 9.95
CA GLY A 42 12.95 -18.08 8.57
C GLY A 42 11.82 -18.50 7.65
N LEU A 43 10.98 -19.44 8.07
CA LEU A 43 9.81 -19.90 7.34
C LEU A 43 8.74 -18.79 7.18
N LYS A 44 8.51 -17.97 8.19
CA LYS A 44 7.60 -16.82 8.08
C LYS A 44 8.13 -15.75 7.13
N ARG A 45 9.44 -15.49 7.09
CA ARG A 45 10.05 -14.56 6.13
C ARG A 45 9.97 -15.07 4.69
N ALA A 46 10.26 -16.34 4.46
CA ALA A 46 10.12 -16.95 3.13
C ALA A 46 8.67 -16.92 2.64
N ALA A 47 7.70 -17.32 3.47
CA ALA A 47 6.28 -17.30 3.13
C ALA A 47 5.72 -15.87 2.86
N LEU A 48 6.29 -14.83 3.48
CA LEU A 48 5.92 -13.44 3.19
C LEU A 48 6.56 -12.93 1.90
N ALA A 49 7.76 -13.41 1.55
CA ALA A 49 8.42 -13.03 0.29
C ALA A 49 7.72 -13.64 -0.94
N ASP A 50 7.09 -14.81 -0.78
CA ASP A 50 6.33 -15.51 -1.83
C ASP A 50 4.85 -15.08 -1.89
N ALA A 51 4.38 -14.19 -1.00
CA ALA A 51 3.02 -13.69 -1.02
C ALA A 51 2.80 -12.77 -2.24
N PRO A 52 1.64 -12.87 -2.94
CA PRO A 52 1.29 -11.91 -3.96
C PRO A 52 1.47 -10.48 -3.45
N CYS A 53 2.07 -9.58 -4.27
CA CYS A 53 2.33 -8.18 -3.91
C CYS A 53 3.38 -7.93 -2.79
N ALA A 54 4.16 -8.92 -2.38
CA ALA A 54 5.23 -8.68 -1.40
C ALA A 54 6.31 -7.72 -1.95
N SER A 55 6.63 -7.81 -3.23
CA SER A 55 7.56 -6.91 -3.93
C SER A 55 7.11 -5.45 -3.90
N ALA A 56 5.81 -5.19 -4.04
CA ALA A 56 5.25 -3.84 -3.97
C ALA A 56 5.43 -3.22 -2.58
N VAL A 57 5.29 -4.01 -1.50
CA VAL A 57 5.55 -3.55 -0.13
C VAL A 57 7.04 -3.23 0.09
N GLU A 58 7.94 -4.04 -0.44
CA GLU A 58 9.37 -3.74 -0.35
C GLU A 58 9.76 -2.50 -1.16
N LEU A 59 9.18 -2.33 -2.37
CA LEU A 59 9.33 -1.10 -3.15
C LEU A 59 8.78 0.10 -2.39
N SER A 60 7.57 -0.01 -1.83
CA SER A 60 6.93 1.01 -1.00
C SER A 60 7.84 1.47 0.14
N LYS A 61 8.40 0.53 0.92
CA LYS A 61 9.37 0.84 1.99
C LYS A 61 10.61 1.56 1.48
N LYS A 62 11.17 1.11 0.36
CA LYS A 62 12.37 1.69 -0.26
C LYS A 62 12.15 3.15 -0.66
N ILE A 63 10.98 3.47 -1.26
CA ILE A 63 10.69 4.80 -1.76
C ILE A 63 9.95 5.71 -0.76
N ALA A 64 9.51 5.18 0.39
CA ALA A 64 8.81 5.94 1.44
C ALA A 64 9.50 7.27 1.84
N PRO A 65 10.85 7.38 1.92
CA PRO A 65 11.50 8.65 2.20
C PRO A 65 11.28 9.74 1.14
N LEU A 66 10.78 9.37 -0.05
CA LEU A 66 10.45 10.30 -1.14
C LEU A 66 9.01 10.82 -1.05
N ALA A 67 8.14 10.21 -0.23
CA ALA A 67 6.80 10.71 0.05
C ALA A 67 6.88 11.91 1.01
N LYS A 68 7.21 13.07 0.47
CA LYS A 68 7.42 14.33 1.20
C LYS A 68 6.95 15.54 0.37
N GLY A 69 7.00 16.74 0.94
CA GLY A 69 6.54 17.96 0.26
C GLY A 69 5.08 17.82 -0.18
N GLU A 70 4.81 18.06 -1.46
CA GLU A 70 3.47 18.04 -2.03
C GLU A 70 2.81 16.64 -2.06
N VAL A 71 3.60 15.59 -1.91
CA VAL A 71 3.11 14.20 -1.84
C VAL A 71 3.29 13.54 -0.45
N ALA A 72 3.53 14.36 0.59
CA ALA A 72 3.76 13.86 1.95
C ALA A 72 2.54 13.12 2.55
N ALA A 73 1.34 13.38 2.05
CA ALA A 73 0.12 12.70 2.47
C ALA A 73 -0.08 11.32 1.82
N LEU A 74 0.81 10.89 0.91
CA LEU A 74 0.75 9.57 0.29
C LEU A 74 1.06 8.48 1.35
N ALA A 75 0.05 7.71 1.70
CA ALA A 75 0.18 6.57 2.59
C ALA A 75 0.84 5.41 1.84
N MET A 76 2.07 5.09 2.23
CA MET A 76 2.83 3.99 1.61
C MET A 76 2.31 2.64 2.08
N ALA A 77 2.18 1.68 1.14
CA ALA A 77 1.68 0.35 1.44
C ALA A 77 2.57 -0.39 2.45
N THR A 78 1.97 -0.89 3.52
CA THR A 78 2.63 -1.66 4.59
C THR A 78 2.25 -3.14 4.58
N LYS A 79 1.24 -3.50 3.77
CA LYS A 79 0.73 -4.86 3.60
C LYS A 79 0.54 -5.14 2.12
N PRO A 80 0.75 -6.38 1.67
CA PRO A 80 0.46 -6.77 0.30
C PRO A 80 -1.02 -6.58 -0.02
N LEU A 81 -1.32 -5.85 -1.09
CA LEU A 81 -2.68 -5.64 -1.59
C LEU A 81 -2.70 -5.72 -3.12
N GLN A 82 -3.33 -6.76 -3.63
CA GLN A 82 -3.64 -6.90 -5.05
C GLN A 82 -4.86 -6.04 -5.37
N MET A 83 -4.73 -5.16 -6.36
CA MET A 83 -5.85 -4.36 -6.84
C MET A 83 -6.90 -5.24 -7.52
N PRO A 84 -8.19 -4.97 -7.30
CA PRO A 84 -9.23 -5.58 -8.12
C PRO A 84 -9.07 -5.14 -9.59
N ASP A 85 -9.49 -5.99 -10.53
CA ASP A 85 -9.46 -5.63 -11.95
C ASP A 85 -10.61 -4.65 -12.26
N LEU A 86 -10.39 -3.39 -11.90
CA LEU A 86 -11.35 -2.30 -12.05
C LEU A 86 -11.74 -2.11 -13.50
N THR A 87 -13.03 -1.90 -13.75
CA THR A 87 -13.57 -1.73 -15.11
C THR A 87 -14.22 -0.35 -15.28
N PHE A 88 -13.95 0.28 -16.41
CA PHE A 88 -14.47 1.61 -16.80
C PHE A 88 -14.52 1.69 -18.34
N THR A 89 -14.89 2.81 -18.92
CA THR A 89 -14.92 2.99 -20.37
C THR A 89 -13.96 4.08 -20.82
N ASP A 90 -13.43 3.95 -22.03
CA ASP A 90 -12.64 5.01 -22.66
C ASP A 90 -13.52 6.05 -23.37
N GLY A 91 -12.89 7.07 -23.99
CA GLY A 91 -13.57 8.15 -24.71
C GLY A 91 -14.38 7.71 -25.94
N ASN A 92 -14.19 6.48 -26.41
CA ASN A 92 -14.92 5.86 -27.50
C ASN A 92 -16.03 4.92 -27.01
N GLY A 93 -16.24 4.87 -25.68
CA GLY A 93 -17.20 3.95 -25.05
C GLY A 93 -16.74 2.50 -24.99
N GLN A 94 -15.47 2.22 -25.29
CA GLN A 94 -14.94 0.87 -25.22
C GLN A 94 -14.58 0.50 -23.76
N PRO A 95 -14.90 -0.73 -23.32
CA PRO A 95 -14.56 -1.19 -22.00
C PRO A 95 -13.04 -1.26 -21.83
N LYS A 96 -12.55 -0.79 -20.68
CA LYS A 96 -11.18 -0.87 -20.23
C LYS A 96 -11.13 -1.52 -18.86
N LYS A 97 -9.99 -2.15 -18.56
CA LYS A 97 -9.71 -2.76 -17.27
C LYS A 97 -8.37 -2.28 -16.75
N LEU A 98 -8.19 -2.27 -15.44
CA LEU A 98 -6.89 -1.93 -14.84
C LEU A 98 -5.78 -2.85 -15.37
N SER A 99 -6.08 -4.10 -15.64
CA SER A 99 -5.15 -5.09 -16.23
C SER A 99 -4.66 -4.74 -17.65
N ASP A 100 -5.28 -3.80 -18.36
CA ASP A 100 -4.80 -3.33 -19.68
C ASP A 100 -3.47 -2.58 -19.56
N TRP A 101 -3.12 -2.12 -18.36
CA TRP A 101 -1.83 -1.46 -18.04
C TRP A 101 -0.83 -2.41 -17.38
N LYS A 102 -1.07 -3.71 -17.39
CA LYS A 102 -0.12 -4.67 -16.81
C LYS A 102 1.30 -4.49 -17.39
N GLY A 103 2.30 -4.53 -16.52
CA GLY A 103 3.69 -4.25 -16.88
C GLY A 103 4.10 -2.78 -16.74
N ARG A 104 3.15 -1.89 -16.43
CA ARG A 104 3.42 -0.45 -16.19
C ARG A 104 3.09 -0.09 -14.75
N THR A 105 3.84 0.83 -14.18
CA THR A 105 3.42 1.53 -12.98
C THR A 105 2.28 2.48 -13.35
N VAL A 106 1.20 2.45 -12.58
CA VAL A 106 -0.02 3.27 -12.83
C VAL A 106 -0.27 4.19 -11.66
N LEU A 107 -0.51 5.47 -11.94
CA LEU A 107 -1.18 6.37 -11.03
C LEU A 107 -2.67 6.39 -11.41
N LEU A 108 -3.47 5.57 -10.74
CA LEU A 108 -4.92 5.60 -10.85
C LEU A 108 -5.45 6.78 -10.04
N ASN A 109 -6.23 7.68 -10.67
CA ASN A 109 -6.86 8.80 -9.99
C ASN A 109 -8.38 8.76 -10.23
N LEU A 110 -9.16 8.96 -9.18
CA LEU A 110 -10.61 9.14 -9.28
C LEU A 110 -10.96 10.61 -9.12
N TRP A 111 -11.71 11.14 -10.08
CA TRP A 111 -12.12 12.52 -10.10
C TRP A 111 -13.56 12.74 -10.57
N ALA A 112 -14.10 13.93 -10.32
CA ALA A 112 -15.42 14.29 -10.78
C ALA A 112 -15.53 15.80 -11.04
N THR A 113 -16.41 16.21 -11.94
CA THR A 113 -16.60 17.64 -12.29
C THR A 113 -17.21 18.47 -11.16
N TRP A 114 -17.93 17.84 -10.25
CA TRP A 114 -18.47 18.50 -9.04
C TRP A 114 -17.45 18.59 -7.88
N CYS A 115 -16.33 17.88 -7.96
CA CYS A 115 -15.28 17.86 -6.96
C CYS A 115 -14.27 19.00 -7.21
N VAL A 116 -14.34 20.08 -6.43
CA VAL A 116 -13.47 21.25 -6.61
C VAL A 116 -11.98 20.92 -6.46
N PRO A 117 -11.51 20.18 -5.41
CA PRO A 117 -10.10 19.82 -5.30
C PRO A 117 -9.64 18.91 -6.44
N CYS A 118 -10.50 17.98 -6.92
CA CYS A 118 -10.15 17.15 -8.07
C CYS A 118 -9.84 17.99 -9.32
N ARG A 119 -10.72 18.97 -9.63
CA ARG A 119 -10.50 19.85 -10.80
C ARG A 119 -9.21 20.67 -10.71
N LYS A 120 -8.80 21.02 -9.50
CA LYS A 120 -7.56 21.79 -9.28
C LYS A 120 -6.31 20.96 -9.54
N GLU A 121 -6.32 19.66 -9.25
CA GLU A 121 -5.15 18.80 -9.47
C GLU A 121 -5.03 18.25 -10.91
N MET A 122 -6.11 18.29 -11.71
CA MET A 122 -6.10 17.73 -13.07
C MET A 122 -4.99 18.28 -13.97
N PRO A 123 -4.63 19.59 -13.95
CA PRO A 123 -3.49 20.09 -14.72
C PRO A 123 -2.15 19.48 -14.31
N ALA A 124 -1.94 19.23 -13.02
CA ALA A 124 -0.73 18.57 -12.52
C ALA A 124 -0.66 17.10 -12.97
N LEU A 125 -1.80 16.39 -13.00
CA LEU A 125 -1.90 15.04 -13.55
C LEU A 125 -1.62 15.00 -15.07
N ASP A 126 -2.14 15.97 -15.82
CA ASP A 126 -1.86 16.11 -17.26
C ASP A 126 -0.37 16.36 -17.52
N ASN A 127 0.25 17.26 -16.74
CA ASN A 127 1.67 17.53 -16.82
C ASN A 127 2.51 16.31 -16.44
N LEU A 128 2.13 15.57 -15.39
CA LEU A 128 2.79 14.31 -14.99
C LEU A 128 2.73 13.30 -16.14
N GLN A 129 1.55 13.10 -16.73
CA GLN A 129 1.40 12.22 -17.90
C GLN A 129 2.29 12.65 -19.05
N GLY A 130 2.40 13.97 -19.31
CA GLY A 130 3.27 14.50 -20.35
C GLY A 130 4.76 14.32 -20.08
N LYS A 131 5.18 14.36 -18.81
CA LYS A 131 6.60 14.24 -18.41
C LYS A 131 7.05 12.79 -18.31
N LEU A 132 6.23 11.89 -17.78
CA LEU A 132 6.62 10.52 -17.42
C LEU A 132 5.81 9.44 -18.15
N GLY A 133 4.67 9.79 -18.76
CA GLY A 133 3.81 8.83 -19.46
C GLY A 133 4.53 8.13 -20.61
N GLY A 134 4.34 6.80 -20.73
CA GLY A 134 5.00 5.99 -21.74
C GLY A 134 4.90 4.49 -21.45
N GLU A 135 5.90 3.73 -21.90
CA GLU A 135 5.91 2.27 -21.77
C GLU A 135 5.97 1.79 -20.31
N LYS A 136 6.56 2.59 -19.41
CA LYS A 136 6.78 2.21 -18.01
C LYS A 136 5.78 2.83 -17.03
N PHE A 137 5.10 3.91 -17.42
CA PHE A 137 4.22 4.65 -16.53
C PHE A 137 2.99 5.19 -17.27
N ALA A 138 1.87 5.25 -16.56
CA ALA A 138 0.65 5.90 -17.05
C ALA A 138 -0.14 6.55 -15.91
N VAL A 139 -0.70 7.73 -16.17
CA VAL A 139 -1.78 8.30 -15.37
C VAL A 139 -3.11 7.80 -15.94
N VAL A 140 -3.92 7.15 -15.11
CA VAL A 140 -5.26 6.66 -15.46
C VAL A 140 -6.28 7.42 -14.62
N ALA A 141 -6.72 8.58 -15.14
CA ALA A 141 -7.69 9.44 -14.46
C ALA A 141 -9.12 9.04 -14.86
N VAL A 142 -9.84 8.36 -13.96
CA VAL A 142 -11.19 7.88 -14.19
C VAL A 142 -12.20 8.86 -13.60
N ASN A 143 -13.03 9.43 -14.47
CA ASN A 143 -14.15 10.26 -14.05
C ASN A 143 -15.29 9.41 -13.52
N ILE A 144 -15.88 9.81 -12.39
CA ILE A 144 -16.99 9.11 -11.76
C ILE A 144 -18.27 9.93 -11.69
N ASP A 145 -18.45 10.89 -12.59
CA ASP A 145 -19.72 11.60 -12.70
C ASP A 145 -20.84 10.65 -13.13
N THR A 146 -21.88 10.57 -12.33
CA THR A 146 -23.07 9.74 -12.62
C THR A 146 -24.13 10.47 -13.42
N ARG A 147 -23.95 11.76 -13.68
CA ARG A 147 -24.86 12.64 -14.42
C ARG A 147 -24.07 13.50 -15.40
N ASN A 148 -24.73 13.93 -16.48
CA ASN A 148 -24.15 14.85 -17.49
C ASN A 148 -22.82 14.34 -18.07
N PRO A 149 -22.82 13.24 -18.83
CA PRO A 149 -21.60 12.56 -19.32
C PRO A 149 -20.70 13.46 -20.21
N GLU A 150 -21.24 14.55 -20.76
CA GLU A 150 -20.46 15.50 -21.58
C GLU A 150 -19.60 16.46 -20.76
N LYS A 151 -19.98 16.72 -19.49
CA LYS A 151 -19.23 17.68 -18.64
C LYS A 151 -17.77 17.30 -18.42
N PRO A 152 -17.41 16.05 -18.11
CA PRO A 152 -16.00 15.68 -17.92
C PRO A 152 -15.17 15.90 -19.19
N LYS A 153 -15.71 15.57 -20.35
CA LYS A 153 -15.04 15.75 -21.63
C LYS A 153 -14.85 17.24 -21.95
N ALA A 154 -15.90 18.04 -21.77
CA ALA A 154 -15.81 19.50 -21.92
C ALA A 154 -14.76 20.10 -20.96
N PHE A 155 -14.75 19.68 -19.68
CA PHE A 155 -13.77 20.16 -18.72
C PHE A 155 -12.31 19.89 -19.17
N LEU A 156 -12.01 18.71 -19.69
CA LEU A 156 -10.68 18.38 -20.19
C LEU A 156 -10.31 19.23 -21.43
N GLN A 157 -11.28 19.44 -22.33
CA GLN A 157 -11.11 20.25 -23.55
C GLN A 157 -10.90 21.72 -23.22
N ASP A 158 -11.77 22.30 -22.38
CA ASP A 158 -11.70 23.72 -21.97
C ASP A 158 -10.40 24.03 -21.20
N GLY A 159 -9.91 23.06 -20.41
CA GLY A 159 -8.65 23.15 -19.70
C GLY A 159 -7.41 22.83 -20.55
N ASN A 160 -7.58 22.46 -21.83
CA ASN A 160 -6.50 21.99 -22.72
C ASN A 160 -5.67 20.85 -22.12
N LEU A 161 -6.33 19.94 -21.37
CA LEU A 161 -5.72 18.77 -20.74
C LEU A 161 -5.70 17.60 -21.74
N THR A 162 -4.74 17.64 -22.65
CA THR A 162 -4.72 16.78 -23.84
C THR A 162 -3.84 15.54 -23.73
N ARG A 163 -3.05 15.42 -22.66
CA ARG A 163 -2.15 14.29 -22.43
C ARG A 163 -2.81 13.15 -21.67
N LEU A 164 -3.85 13.46 -20.89
CA LEU A 164 -4.65 12.47 -20.17
C LEU A 164 -5.58 11.72 -21.13
N GLY A 165 -5.63 10.39 -21.00
CA GLY A 165 -6.71 9.60 -21.59
C GLY A 165 -8.04 9.94 -20.92
N TYR A 166 -9.13 9.98 -21.71
CA TYR A 166 -10.48 10.15 -21.17
C TYR A 166 -11.05 8.79 -20.76
N TYR A 167 -11.26 8.61 -19.47
CA TYR A 167 -11.88 7.40 -18.89
C TYR A 167 -13.04 7.80 -18.00
N THR A 168 -14.12 7.00 -17.99
CA THR A 168 -15.32 7.29 -17.22
C THR A 168 -15.97 6.03 -16.67
N ASP A 169 -16.55 6.14 -15.48
CA ASP A 169 -17.43 5.16 -14.86
C ASP A 169 -18.68 5.86 -14.35
N SER A 170 -19.71 5.92 -15.19
CA SER A 170 -20.99 6.59 -14.90
C SER A 170 -21.78 5.95 -13.74
N LYS A 171 -21.38 4.79 -13.26
CA LYS A 171 -21.98 4.09 -12.11
C LYS A 171 -21.17 4.30 -10.82
N ALA A 172 -20.02 4.97 -10.91
CA ALA A 172 -19.04 5.13 -9.81
C ALA A 172 -18.69 3.79 -9.11
N LYS A 173 -18.70 2.69 -9.87
CA LYS A 173 -18.39 1.36 -9.35
C LYS A 173 -16.93 1.27 -8.93
N VAL A 174 -16.02 1.87 -9.71
CA VAL A 174 -14.57 1.93 -9.37
C VAL A 174 -14.36 2.54 -7.99
N PHE A 175 -15.10 3.63 -7.66
CA PHE A 175 -15.03 4.23 -6.33
C PHE A 175 -15.54 3.26 -5.24
N GLN A 176 -16.65 2.55 -5.49
CA GLN A 176 -17.20 1.58 -4.53
C GLN A 176 -16.27 0.39 -4.33
N ASP A 177 -15.68 -0.12 -5.42
CA ASP A 177 -14.73 -1.23 -5.37
C ASP A 177 -13.48 -0.83 -4.54
N LEU A 178 -12.90 0.35 -4.78
CA LEU A 178 -11.77 0.85 -3.99
C LEU A 178 -12.16 1.13 -2.53
N LYS A 179 -13.36 1.66 -2.29
CA LYS A 179 -13.86 1.89 -0.94
C LYS A 179 -14.01 0.59 -0.15
N SER A 180 -14.45 -0.49 -0.81
CA SER A 180 -14.64 -1.79 -0.16
C SER A 180 -13.33 -2.42 0.36
N ILE A 181 -12.20 -2.02 -0.22
CA ILE A 181 -10.84 -2.44 0.20
C ILE A 181 -10.10 -1.36 0.99
N GLY A 182 -10.79 -0.27 1.37
CA GLY A 182 -10.25 0.77 2.27
C GLY A 182 -9.42 1.86 1.59
N LEU A 183 -9.39 1.96 0.24
CA LEU A 183 -8.55 2.93 -0.47
C LEU A 183 -9.27 4.24 -0.83
N ALA A 184 -10.55 4.23 -1.19
CA ALA A 184 -11.32 5.42 -1.55
C ALA A 184 -12.08 5.97 -0.33
N LEU A 185 -11.41 6.72 0.53
CA LEU A 185 -11.99 7.34 1.72
C LEU A 185 -12.55 8.75 1.45
N GLY A 186 -12.26 9.33 0.30
CA GLY A 186 -12.69 10.68 -0.11
C GLY A 186 -12.36 10.96 -1.58
N MET A 187 -12.57 12.21 -2.01
CA MET A 187 -12.29 12.64 -3.36
C MET A 187 -11.41 13.90 -3.37
N PRO A 188 -10.39 13.96 -4.25
CA PRO A 188 -9.93 12.91 -5.16
C PRO A 188 -9.32 11.73 -4.39
N THR A 189 -9.25 10.57 -5.03
CA THR A 189 -8.45 9.44 -4.56
C THR A 189 -7.44 9.06 -5.63
N SER A 190 -6.17 8.95 -5.25
CA SER A 190 -5.12 8.41 -6.12
C SER A 190 -4.49 7.18 -5.51
N VAL A 191 -4.23 6.17 -6.34
CA VAL A 191 -3.54 4.93 -5.95
C VAL A 191 -2.37 4.72 -6.90
N LEU A 192 -1.17 4.60 -6.34
CA LEU A 192 0.04 4.22 -7.07
C LEU A 192 0.13 2.70 -7.07
N ILE A 193 0.23 2.11 -8.26
CA ILE A 193 0.10 0.67 -8.51
C ILE A 193 1.30 0.22 -9.33
N ASP A 194 1.90 -0.92 -8.99
CA ASP A 194 3.02 -1.48 -9.73
C ASP A 194 2.57 -2.21 -11.01
N GLY A 195 3.53 -2.65 -11.84
CA GLY A 195 3.26 -3.37 -13.08
C GLY A 195 2.61 -4.75 -12.90
N GLN A 196 2.53 -5.27 -11.68
CA GLN A 196 1.84 -6.52 -11.35
C GLN A 196 0.40 -6.28 -10.88
N GLY A 197 0.00 -5.01 -10.71
CA GLY A 197 -1.30 -4.61 -10.22
C GLY A 197 -1.38 -4.57 -8.69
N CYS A 198 -0.27 -4.36 -8.01
CA CYS A 198 -0.18 -4.28 -6.56
C CYS A 198 -0.07 -2.83 -6.09
N GLU A 199 -0.72 -2.51 -4.97
CA GLU A 199 -0.63 -1.19 -4.36
C GLU A 199 0.81 -0.90 -3.89
N ILE A 200 1.34 0.27 -4.27
CA ILE A 200 2.57 0.87 -3.72
C ILE A 200 2.21 1.91 -2.64
N GLY A 201 1.12 2.65 -2.85
CA GLY A 201 0.63 3.64 -1.91
C GLY A 201 -0.64 4.32 -2.41
N ASN A 202 -1.32 5.05 -1.52
CA ASN A 202 -2.56 5.75 -1.84
C ASN A 202 -2.68 7.09 -1.11
N ILE A 203 -3.52 7.98 -1.65
CA ILE A 203 -3.87 9.25 -1.02
C ILE A 203 -5.35 9.55 -1.27
N ALA A 204 -6.08 9.92 -0.21
CA ALA A 204 -7.42 10.48 -0.28
C ALA A 204 -7.32 12.00 -0.05
N GLY A 205 -7.23 12.75 -1.13
CA GLY A 205 -7.00 14.19 -1.13
C GLY A 205 -6.18 14.61 -2.35
N PRO A 206 -6.14 15.93 -2.67
CA PRO A 206 -5.40 16.45 -3.80
C PRO A 206 -3.88 16.46 -3.54
N ALA A 207 -3.09 16.37 -4.61
CA ALA A 207 -1.64 16.56 -4.58
C ALA A 207 -1.15 17.26 -5.84
N GLU A 208 0.00 17.96 -5.75
CA GLU A 208 0.68 18.55 -6.91
C GLU A 208 1.57 17.49 -7.58
N TRP A 209 0.93 16.70 -8.45
CA TRP A 209 1.54 15.51 -9.06
C TRP A 209 2.69 15.81 -10.04
N ASP A 210 2.85 17.04 -10.48
CA ASP A 210 3.97 17.48 -11.34
C ASP A 210 5.07 18.23 -10.57
N SER A 211 5.01 18.26 -9.23
CA SER A 211 6.04 18.77 -8.34
C SER A 211 7.33 17.92 -8.42
N GLU A 212 8.46 18.52 -8.04
CA GLU A 212 9.74 17.78 -8.02
C GLU A 212 9.69 16.52 -7.13
N ASP A 213 9.03 16.62 -5.96
CA ASP A 213 8.94 15.50 -5.03
C ASP A 213 8.07 14.39 -5.62
N ALA A 214 6.94 14.72 -6.26
CA ALA A 214 6.10 13.74 -6.96
C ALA A 214 6.86 13.07 -8.11
N LEU A 215 7.56 13.84 -8.94
CA LEU A 215 8.36 13.30 -10.05
C LEU A 215 9.48 12.37 -9.57
N LYS A 216 10.18 12.70 -8.47
CA LYS A 216 11.21 11.85 -7.87
C LYS A 216 10.61 10.53 -7.36
N LEU A 217 9.47 10.60 -6.68
CA LEU A 217 8.78 9.42 -6.14
C LEU A 217 8.29 8.49 -7.26
N ILE A 218 7.62 9.03 -8.28
CA ILE A 218 7.11 8.24 -9.42
C ILE A 218 8.26 7.62 -10.21
N ASN A 219 9.35 8.36 -10.49
CA ASN A 219 10.52 7.80 -11.16
C ASN A 219 11.14 6.64 -10.35
N ALA A 220 11.23 6.76 -9.04
CA ALA A 220 11.71 5.68 -8.19
C ALA A 220 10.77 4.46 -8.19
N ALA A 221 9.45 4.68 -8.23
CA ALA A 221 8.46 3.62 -8.35
C ALA A 221 8.52 2.88 -9.69
N THR A 222 8.85 3.56 -10.78
CA THR A 222 8.96 2.97 -12.14
C THR A 222 10.27 2.25 -12.40
N ALA A 223 11.29 2.47 -11.56
CA ALA A 223 12.61 1.84 -11.67
C ALA A 223 12.74 0.53 -10.86
N GLY A 224 11.72 0.18 -10.08
CA GLY A 224 11.69 -0.96 -9.15
C GLY A 224 11.01 -2.21 -9.70
#